data_ad86c63bd2eb81f2b0019cbd94dbbe2c
#
_entry.id   ad86c63bd2eb81f2b0019cbd94dbbe2c
#
_cell.length_a   1.000
_cell.length_b   1.000
_cell.length_c   1.000
_cell.angle_alpha   90.00
_cell.angle_beta   90.00
_cell.angle_gamma   90.00
#
_symmetry.space_group_name_H-M   'P 1'
#
loop_
_entity.id
_entity.type
_entity.pdbx_description
1 polymer ?
#
loop_
_entity_poly.entity_id
_entity_poly.type
_entity_poly.pdbx_seq_one_letter_code
_entity_poly.pdbx_strand_id
1 'polypeptide(L)'
;MKRGIGKKILLLAVLLALVGGIVYTVLTWPIYPQPRKSVASYAQLRQDMEKTGVLVPPENVLPWVETFYSQELDGRDRLSKPSAFLMSGTVEYGGASYRAEIFESQKWTFEWRAEISLRENYRMTPIYRDAWDDSVLYFLSIDGHIYTVTVYADGKMPQDAMDYFDGLLLEACHTVVDLYQ
;
A
#
# COMPACT_ATOMS: atom_id res chain seq x y z
N MET A 1 0.77 58.73 22.36
CA MET A 1 0.02 57.42 22.39
C MET A 1 0.15 56.49 21.15
N LYS A 2 0.95 56.81 20.08
CA LYS A 2 1.03 55.97 18.87
C LYS A 2 2.08 54.86 18.87
N ARG A 3 3.03 54.85 19.83
CA ARG A 3 4.12 53.82 19.87
C ARG A 3 3.71 52.38 20.30
N GLY A 4 2.56 52.21 20.95
CA GLY A 4 2.09 50.90 21.44
C GLY A 4 1.36 50.04 20.39
N ILE A 5 0.73 50.69 19.40
CA ILE A 5 -0.07 50.00 18.37
C ILE A 5 0.85 49.24 17.41
N GLY A 6 1.95 49.90 16.97
CA GLY A 6 2.91 49.24 16.05
C GLY A 6 3.55 47.98 16.63
N LYS A 7 3.86 47.96 17.95
CA LYS A 7 4.41 46.77 18.62
C LYS A 7 3.38 45.62 18.70
N LYS A 8 2.11 45.93 18.92
CA LYS A 8 1.04 44.92 18.97
C LYS A 8 0.78 44.32 17.59
N ILE A 9 0.80 45.15 16.53
CA ILE A 9 0.64 44.68 15.15
C ILE A 9 1.82 43.80 14.75
N LEU A 10 3.05 44.18 15.08
CA LEU A 10 4.24 43.40 14.81
C LEU A 10 4.18 42.04 15.55
N LEU A 11 3.79 42.05 16.82
CA LEU A 11 3.66 40.81 17.60
C LEU A 11 2.61 39.87 17.02
N LEU A 12 1.47 40.39 16.58
CA LEU A 12 0.41 39.60 15.90
C LEU A 12 0.90 39.03 14.58
N ALA A 13 1.62 39.80 13.76
CA ALA A 13 2.18 39.32 12.50
C ALA A 13 3.19 38.19 12.71
N VAL A 14 4.06 38.31 13.71
CA VAL A 14 5.02 37.25 14.08
C VAL A 14 4.29 36.01 14.57
N LEU A 15 3.25 36.15 15.39
CA LEU A 15 2.46 35.01 15.87
C LEU A 15 1.76 34.29 14.72
N LEU A 16 1.16 35.03 13.78
CA LEU A 16 0.52 34.46 12.60
C LEU A 16 1.51 33.74 11.68
N ALA A 17 2.71 34.30 11.50
CA ALA A 17 3.78 33.67 10.73
C ALA A 17 4.26 32.36 11.39
N LEU A 18 4.40 32.33 12.72
CA LEU A 18 4.78 31.13 13.47
C LEU A 18 3.69 30.05 13.36
N VAL A 19 2.42 30.43 13.59
CA VAL A 19 1.31 29.48 13.45
C VAL A 19 1.21 28.95 12.02
N GLY A 20 1.31 29.83 11.02
CA GLY A 20 1.33 29.45 9.60
C GLY A 20 2.49 28.51 9.26
N GLY A 21 3.68 28.79 9.78
CA GLY A 21 4.85 27.92 9.62
C GLY A 21 4.66 26.55 10.26
N ILE A 22 4.11 26.47 11.46
CA ILE A 22 3.81 25.21 12.13
C ILE A 22 2.76 24.42 11.35
N VAL A 23 1.66 25.07 10.93
CA VAL A 23 0.61 24.43 10.13
C VAL A 23 1.17 23.91 8.80
N TYR A 24 1.98 24.75 8.12
CA TYR A 24 2.63 24.34 6.87
C TYR A 24 3.55 23.13 7.09
N THR A 25 4.39 23.16 8.12
CA THR A 25 5.29 22.04 8.44
C THR A 25 4.52 20.76 8.73
N VAL A 26 3.43 20.85 9.52
CA VAL A 26 2.58 19.69 9.83
C VAL A 26 1.89 19.15 8.58
N LEU A 27 1.40 20.03 7.69
CA LEU A 27 0.74 19.62 6.45
C LEU A 27 1.69 19.04 5.40
N THR A 28 2.95 19.49 5.39
CA THR A 28 3.98 19.04 4.43
C THR A 28 4.92 18.00 5.03
N TRP A 29 4.72 17.61 6.31
CA TRP A 29 5.55 16.58 6.94
C TRP A 29 5.45 15.28 6.16
N PRO A 30 6.58 14.73 5.70
CA PRO A 30 6.55 13.47 4.96
C PRO A 30 6.04 12.36 5.88
N ILE A 31 5.18 11.51 5.32
CA ILE A 31 4.67 10.34 6.01
C ILE A 31 5.66 9.22 5.75
N TYR A 32 6.29 8.76 6.81
CA TYR A 32 7.22 7.64 6.74
C TYR A 32 6.50 6.38 7.22
N PRO A 33 6.45 5.32 6.39
CA PRO A 33 5.94 4.05 6.84
C PRO A 33 6.82 3.50 7.96
N GLN A 34 6.20 3.06 9.05
CA GLN A 34 6.91 2.39 10.13
C GLN A 34 7.42 1.02 9.67
N PRO A 35 8.43 0.44 10.33
CA PRO A 35 8.87 -0.92 10.03
C PRO A 35 7.71 -1.92 10.10
N ARG A 36 7.68 -2.85 9.16
CA ARG A 36 6.70 -3.93 9.13
C ARG A 36 6.85 -4.79 10.38
N LYS A 37 5.72 -5.10 11.03
CA LYS A 37 5.67 -5.99 12.19
C LYS A 37 5.16 -7.34 11.73
N SER A 38 5.89 -8.41 12.04
CA SER A 38 5.41 -9.76 11.82
C SER A 38 4.18 -10.04 12.66
N VAL A 39 3.19 -10.67 12.08
CA VAL A 39 1.93 -11.06 12.70
C VAL A 39 1.87 -12.58 12.77
N ALA A 40 1.45 -13.12 13.91
CA ALA A 40 1.58 -14.55 14.19
C ALA A 40 0.67 -15.45 13.34
N SER A 41 -0.44 -14.90 12.81
CA SER A 41 -1.41 -15.66 12.02
C SER A 41 -2.27 -14.76 11.15
N TYR A 42 -2.90 -15.36 10.14
CA TYR A 42 -3.91 -14.70 9.31
C TYR A 42 -5.09 -14.13 10.13
N ALA A 43 -5.55 -14.86 11.14
CA ALA A 43 -6.64 -14.39 12.01
C ALA A 43 -6.26 -13.11 12.76
N GLN A 44 -5.03 -13.03 13.25
CA GLN A 44 -4.52 -11.82 13.90
C GLN A 44 -4.40 -10.67 12.90
N LEU A 45 -3.91 -10.92 11.68
CA LEU A 45 -3.83 -9.91 10.63
C LEU A 45 -5.22 -9.32 10.34
N ARG A 46 -6.22 -10.16 10.12
CA ARG A 46 -7.61 -9.72 9.91
C ARG A 46 -8.12 -8.85 11.04
N GLN A 47 -7.94 -9.29 12.29
CA GLN A 47 -8.38 -8.54 13.47
C GLN A 47 -7.71 -7.16 13.56
N ASP A 48 -6.43 -7.07 13.20
CA ASP A 48 -5.71 -5.80 13.23
C ASP A 48 -6.19 -4.87 12.11
N MET A 49 -6.45 -5.38 10.92
CA MET A 49 -6.91 -4.61 9.77
C MET A 49 -8.39 -4.17 9.89
N GLU A 50 -9.26 -4.98 10.48
CA GLU A 50 -10.67 -4.58 10.73
C GLU A 50 -10.80 -3.25 11.47
N LYS A 51 -9.86 -2.95 12.37
CA LYS A 51 -9.82 -1.68 13.12
C LYS A 51 -9.56 -0.47 12.23
N THR A 52 -9.03 -0.67 11.04
CA THR A 52 -8.65 0.36 10.08
C THR A 52 -9.60 0.44 8.88
N GLY A 53 -10.54 -0.50 8.77
CA GLY A 53 -11.43 -0.63 7.61
C GLY A 53 -10.80 -1.28 6.38
N VAL A 54 -9.57 -1.79 6.50
CA VAL A 54 -8.88 -2.50 5.43
C VAL A 54 -9.40 -3.93 5.35
N LEU A 55 -9.80 -4.36 4.15
CA LEU A 55 -10.24 -5.73 3.90
C LEU A 55 -9.04 -6.60 3.51
N VAL A 56 -8.79 -7.64 4.29
CA VAL A 56 -7.73 -8.62 4.03
C VAL A 56 -8.30 -9.73 3.15
N PRO A 57 -7.68 -10.02 1.98
CA PRO A 57 -8.09 -11.13 1.13
C PRO A 57 -8.05 -12.48 1.88
N PRO A 58 -8.81 -13.49 1.46
CA PRO A 58 -8.74 -14.82 2.05
C PRO A 58 -7.31 -15.37 2.12
N GLU A 59 -6.99 -16.14 3.14
CA GLU A 59 -5.64 -16.70 3.32
C GLU A 59 -5.15 -17.52 2.12
N ASN A 60 -6.08 -18.17 1.45
CA ASN A 60 -5.82 -19.01 0.27
C ASN A 60 -5.95 -18.28 -1.07
N VAL A 61 -6.06 -16.95 -1.08
CA VAL A 61 -6.11 -16.15 -2.32
C VAL A 61 -4.89 -16.39 -3.21
N LEU A 62 -3.75 -16.58 -2.57
CA LEU A 62 -2.54 -17.13 -3.15
C LEU A 62 -2.15 -18.37 -2.34
N PRO A 63 -2.09 -19.56 -2.93
CA PRO A 63 -1.93 -20.82 -2.20
C PRO A 63 -0.58 -20.98 -1.47
N TRP A 64 0.37 -20.09 -1.72
CA TRP A 64 1.73 -20.10 -1.16
C TRP A 64 1.95 -19.02 -0.09
N VAL A 65 0.90 -18.38 0.44
CA VAL A 65 1.06 -17.40 1.52
C VAL A 65 1.44 -18.11 2.82
N GLU A 66 2.56 -17.70 3.41
CA GLU A 66 3.14 -18.30 4.61
C GLU A 66 3.38 -17.29 5.74
N THR A 67 3.56 -16.02 5.39
CA THR A 67 3.92 -14.97 6.36
C THR A 67 3.01 -13.76 6.25
N PHE A 68 2.76 -13.15 7.39
CA PHE A 68 1.85 -12.02 7.55
C PHE A 68 2.55 -10.88 8.26
N TYR A 69 2.36 -9.66 7.75
CA TYR A 69 2.90 -8.45 8.35
C TYR A 69 1.85 -7.36 8.37
N SER A 70 1.81 -6.60 9.45
CA SER A 70 1.11 -5.31 9.53
C SER A 70 2.12 -4.17 9.49
N GLN A 71 1.70 -3.03 8.95
CA GLN A 71 2.51 -1.82 8.90
C GLN A 71 1.67 -0.63 9.36
N GLU A 72 2.21 0.10 10.32
CA GLU A 72 1.63 1.37 10.75
C GLU A 72 2.15 2.48 9.84
N LEU A 73 1.26 3.41 9.42
CA LEU A 73 1.67 4.61 8.72
C LEU A 73 1.83 5.72 9.76
N ASP A 74 3.03 6.29 9.81
CA ASP A 74 3.37 7.35 10.74
C ASP A 74 2.98 8.73 10.22
N GLY A 75 2.88 9.62 11.15
CA GLY A 75 3.12 11.03 10.96
C GLY A 75 1.96 11.96 11.25
N ARG A 76 0.72 11.55 11.18
CA ARG A 76 -0.41 12.45 11.42
C ARG A 76 -1.42 11.95 12.44
N ASP A 77 -1.46 10.68 12.67
CA ASP A 77 -2.32 10.09 13.69
C ASP A 77 -1.45 9.45 14.77
N ARG A 78 -1.36 10.12 15.93
CA ARG A 78 -0.62 9.63 17.12
C ARG A 78 -1.19 8.35 17.71
N LEU A 79 -2.31 7.87 17.18
CA LEU A 79 -2.93 6.62 17.58
C LEU A 79 -2.44 5.41 16.77
N SER A 80 -1.41 5.59 15.93
CA SER A 80 -0.78 4.60 15.03
C SER A 80 -1.57 3.30 14.90
N LYS A 81 -2.58 3.33 14.03
CA LYS A 81 -3.32 2.12 13.67
C LYS A 81 -2.62 1.46 12.51
N PRO A 82 -2.53 0.14 12.48
CA PRO A 82 -2.11 -0.55 11.27
C PRO A 82 -2.95 -0.07 10.09
N SER A 83 -2.30 0.41 9.05
CA SER A 83 -2.98 1.00 7.89
C SER A 83 -2.55 0.37 6.57
N ALA A 84 -1.65 -0.59 6.65
CA ALA A 84 -1.20 -1.41 5.53
C ALA A 84 -0.89 -2.82 6.00
N PHE A 85 -0.97 -3.79 5.10
CA PHE A 85 -0.55 -5.15 5.37
C PHE A 85 0.29 -5.72 4.23
N LEU A 86 1.04 -6.77 4.54
CA LEU A 86 1.73 -7.61 3.59
C LEU A 86 1.46 -9.07 3.91
N MET A 87 1.03 -9.83 2.91
CA MET A 87 1.01 -11.28 2.91
C MET A 87 2.08 -11.75 1.93
N SER A 88 2.97 -12.63 2.33
CA SER A 88 4.02 -13.12 1.44
C SER A 88 4.31 -14.60 1.61
N GLY A 89 4.92 -15.19 0.59
CA GLY A 89 5.34 -16.57 0.58
C GLY A 89 6.23 -16.87 -0.61
N THR A 90 6.52 -18.14 -0.80
CA THR A 90 7.37 -18.63 -1.88
C THR A 90 6.62 -19.62 -2.74
N VAL A 91 6.73 -19.49 -4.06
CA VAL A 91 6.13 -20.40 -5.03
C VAL A 91 7.20 -21.05 -5.90
N GLU A 92 7.06 -22.35 -6.15
CA GLU A 92 7.95 -23.10 -7.04
C GLU A 92 7.29 -23.25 -8.43
N TYR A 93 8.03 -22.91 -9.48
CA TYR A 93 7.61 -23.10 -10.86
C TYR A 93 8.83 -23.40 -11.74
N GLY A 94 8.75 -24.43 -12.58
CA GLY A 94 9.82 -24.80 -13.50
C GLY A 94 11.16 -25.17 -12.81
N GLY A 95 11.13 -25.55 -11.52
CA GLY A 95 12.32 -25.84 -10.73
C GLY A 95 13.04 -24.60 -10.16
N ALA A 96 12.45 -23.44 -10.30
CA ALA A 96 12.92 -22.20 -9.69
C ALA A 96 11.93 -21.70 -8.61
N SER A 97 12.46 -20.96 -7.62
CA SER A 97 11.71 -20.40 -6.50
C SER A 97 11.46 -18.92 -6.75
N TYR A 98 10.24 -18.47 -6.51
CA TYR A 98 9.78 -17.09 -6.70
C TYR A 98 9.13 -16.57 -5.43
N ARG A 99 9.41 -15.33 -5.08
CA ARG A 99 8.74 -14.67 -3.96
C ARG A 99 7.45 -14.02 -4.44
N ALA A 100 6.34 -14.31 -3.75
CA ALA A 100 5.03 -13.75 -4.04
C ALA A 100 4.53 -12.92 -2.87
N GLU A 101 3.89 -11.80 -3.18
CA GLU A 101 3.42 -10.83 -2.18
C GLU A 101 2.06 -10.26 -2.57
N ILE A 102 1.18 -10.08 -1.56
CA ILE A 102 0.04 -9.16 -1.62
C ILE A 102 0.30 -8.05 -0.62
N PHE A 103 0.35 -6.84 -1.11
CA PHE A 103 0.56 -5.65 -0.31
C PHE A 103 -0.63 -4.70 -0.47
N GLU A 104 -1.14 -4.20 0.63
CA GLU A 104 -2.12 -3.12 0.65
C GLU A 104 -1.49 -1.87 1.24
N SER A 105 -1.80 -0.72 0.64
CA SER A 105 -1.42 0.60 1.13
C SER A 105 -2.54 1.60 0.88
N GLN A 106 -2.49 2.73 1.57
CA GLN A 106 -3.41 3.82 1.28
C GLN A 106 -3.00 4.55 -0.01
N LYS A 107 -4.00 4.98 -0.78
CA LYS A 107 -3.80 5.62 -2.09
C LYS A 107 -2.79 6.77 -2.10
N TRP A 108 -2.72 7.56 -1.05
CA TRP A 108 -1.82 8.71 -0.95
C TRP A 108 -0.34 8.34 -0.66
N THR A 109 -0.04 7.08 -0.37
CA THR A 109 1.33 6.57 -0.20
C THR A 109 1.89 5.92 -1.46
N PHE A 110 1.10 5.80 -2.51
CA PHE A 110 1.46 5.13 -3.75
C PHE A 110 1.89 6.14 -4.83
N GLU A 111 3.04 5.92 -5.42
CA GLU A 111 3.54 6.69 -6.55
C GLU A 111 3.21 5.97 -7.87
N TRP A 112 2.36 6.60 -8.69
CA TRP A 112 2.02 6.07 -10.01
C TRP A 112 3.20 6.24 -10.97
N ARG A 113 3.60 5.15 -11.62
CA ARG A 113 4.62 5.18 -12.67
C ARG A 113 3.96 5.30 -14.05
N ALA A 114 4.64 5.96 -14.98
CA ALA A 114 4.08 6.26 -16.31
C ALA A 114 3.92 5.02 -17.24
N GLU A 115 4.55 3.90 -16.92
CA GLU A 115 4.61 2.70 -17.77
C GLU A 115 3.52 1.66 -17.50
N ILE A 116 2.65 1.95 -16.56
CA ILE A 116 1.59 1.06 -16.11
C ILE A 116 0.48 0.97 -17.15
N SER A 117 0.14 -0.24 -17.58
CA SER A 117 -0.93 -0.49 -18.55
C SER A 117 -2.21 -0.99 -17.89
N LEU A 118 -3.37 -0.49 -18.36
CA LEU A 118 -4.66 -1.06 -18.00
C LEU A 118 -4.75 -2.49 -18.56
N ARG A 119 -4.94 -3.47 -17.70
CA ARG A 119 -5.13 -4.87 -18.08
C ARG A 119 -6.59 -5.15 -18.43
N GLU A 120 -7.48 -4.80 -17.51
CA GLU A 120 -8.92 -4.95 -17.68
C GLU A 120 -9.72 -4.11 -16.70
N ASN A 121 -11.04 -4.05 -16.89
CA ASN A 121 -12.00 -3.55 -15.91
C ASN A 121 -12.83 -4.72 -15.39
N TYR A 122 -12.61 -5.09 -14.13
CA TYR A 122 -13.40 -6.12 -13.46
C TYR A 122 -14.40 -5.48 -12.53
N ARG A 123 -15.71 -5.70 -12.77
CA ARG A 123 -16.80 -5.10 -11.98
C ARG A 123 -16.63 -3.58 -11.75
N MET A 124 -16.29 -2.84 -12.81
CA MET A 124 -16.02 -1.40 -12.83
C MET A 124 -14.73 -0.97 -12.09
N THR A 125 -13.96 -1.88 -11.54
CA THR A 125 -12.65 -1.58 -10.96
C THR A 125 -11.56 -1.81 -12.00
N PRO A 126 -10.77 -0.78 -12.34
CA PRO A 126 -9.65 -0.94 -13.26
C PRO A 126 -8.52 -1.72 -12.57
N ILE A 127 -8.05 -2.76 -13.21
CA ILE A 127 -6.89 -3.55 -12.82
C ILE A 127 -5.77 -3.23 -13.78
N TYR A 128 -4.64 -2.84 -13.22
CA TYR A 128 -3.46 -2.45 -13.97
C TYR A 128 -2.36 -3.50 -13.84
N ARG A 129 -1.54 -3.60 -14.87
CA ARG A 129 -0.40 -4.51 -14.96
C ARG A 129 0.88 -3.74 -15.23
N ASP A 130 1.94 -4.14 -14.55
CA ASP A 130 3.31 -3.79 -14.86
C ASP A 130 4.16 -5.09 -14.88
N ALA A 131 5.17 -5.16 -15.72
CA ALA A 131 6.05 -6.31 -15.78
C ALA A 131 7.47 -5.84 -16.10
N TRP A 132 8.40 -6.35 -15.32
CA TRP A 132 9.84 -6.11 -15.48
C TRP A 132 10.54 -7.42 -15.79
N ASP A 133 11.82 -7.36 -16.06
CA ASP A 133 12.62 -8.54 -16.38
C ASP A 133 12.61 -9.60 -15.26
N ASP A 134 12.38 -9.19 -14.02
CA ASP A 134 12.45 -10.01 -12.80
C ASP A 134 11.12 -10.13 -12.06
N SER A 135 10.05 -9.48 -12.54
CA SER A 135 8.79 -9.44 -11.78
C SER A 135 7.56 -9.21 -12.65
N VAL A 136 6.43 -9.73 -12.17
CA VAL A 136 5.08 -9.41 -12.66
C VAL A 136 4.30 -8.81 -11.51
N LEU A 137 3.66 -7.67 -11.76
CA LEU A 137 2.91 -6.91 -10.77
C LEU A 137 1.54 -6.54 -11.30
N TYR A 138 0.54 -6.76 -10.48
CA TYR A 138 -0.81 -6.25 -10.67
C TYR A 138 -1.19 -5.32 -9.53
N PHE A 139 -1.97 -4.30 -9.84
CA PHE A 139 -2.51 -3.45 -8.81
C PHE A 139 -3.89 -2.89 -9.19
N LEU A 140 -4.65 -2.56 -8.18
CA LEU A 140 -5.96 -1.93 -8.28
C LEU A 140 -6.16 -0.94 -7.13
N SER A 141 -7.05 0.03 -7.36
CA SER A 141 -7.44 1.00 -6.33
C SER A 141 -8.93 0.89 -6.09
N ILE A 142 -9.32 0.66 -4.83
CA ILE A 142 -10.71 0.54 -4.41
C ILE A 142 -10.89 1.14 -3.01
N ASP A 143 -11.92 1.97 -2.82
CA ASP A 143 -12.25 2.65 -1.57
C ASP A 143 -11.07 3.39 -0.88
N GLY A 144 -10.16 3.96 -1.68
CA GLY A 144 -8.99 4.69 -1.15
C GLY A 144 -7.80 3.80 -0.79
N HIS A 145 -7.92 2.49 -0.96
CA HIS A 145 -6.86 1.50 -0.77
C HIS A 145 -6.26 1.10 -2.11
N ILE A 146 -4.98 0.79 -2.13
CA ILE A 146 -4.28 0.22 -3.28
C ILE A 146 -3.77 -1.17 -2.90
N TYR A 147 -4.25 -2.16 -3.62
CA TYR A 147 -3.77 -3.52 -3.52
C TYR A 147 -2.77 -3.78 -4.65
N THR A 148 -1.63 -4.32 -4.29
CA THR A 148 -0.59 -4.73 -5.20
C THR A 148 -0.34 -6.22 -5.01
N VAL A 149 -0.39 -6.98 -6.09
CA VAL A 149 -0.09 -8.41 -6.11
C VAL A 149 1.10 -8.63 -7.01
N THR A 150 2.18 -9.20 -6.49
CA THR A 150 3.46 -9.27 -7.22
C THR A 150 4.12 -10.63 -7.03
N VAL A 151 4.81 -11.08 -8.08
CA VAL A 151 5.76 -12.19 -8.02
C VAL A 151 7.12 -11.68 -8.48
N TYR A 152 8.16 -12.04 -7.73
CA TYR A 152 9.55 -11.67 -7.98
C TYR A 152 10.41 -12.91 -8.21
N ALA A 153 11.29 -12.84 -9.19
CA ALA A 153 12.38 -13.79 -9.39
C ALA A 153 13.69 -13.25 -8.78
N ASP A 154 14.57 -14.14 -8.41
CA ASP A 154 15.98 -13.78 -8.14
C ASP A 154 16.76 -13.77 -9.47
N GLY A 155 16.66 -12.65 -10.18
CA GLY A 155 17.17 -12.47 -11.53
C GLY A 155 16.05 -12.50 -12.59
N LYS A 156 16.44 -12.70 -13.87
CA LYS A 156 15.48 -12.63 -14.98
C LYS A 156 14.44 -13.75 -14.92
N MET A 157 13.15 -13.37 -14.93
CA MET A 157 12.02 -14.30 -14.98
C MET A 157 11.85 -14.84 -16.42
N PRO A 158 11.78 -16.19 -16.62
CA PRO A 158 11.42 -16.77 -17.90
C PRO A 158 10.02 -16.38 -18.36
N GLN A 159 9.79 -16.30 -19.67
CA GLN A 159 8.51 -15.87 -20.23
C GLN A 159 7.36 -16.81 -19.85
N ASP A 160 7.59 -18.10 -19.84
CA ASP A 160 6.58 -19.11 -19.44
C ASP A 160 6.19 -19.00 -17.95
N ALA A 161 7.15 -18.61 -17.09
CA ALA A 161 6.86 -18.30 -15.69
C ALA A 161 6.05 -17.00 -15.58
N MET A 162 6.39 -15.95 -16.34
CA MET A 162 5.60 -14.74 -16.41
C MET A 162 4.16 -15.01 -16.82
N ASP A 163 3.96 -15.81 -17.86
CA ASP A 163 2.64 -16.16 -18.39
C ASP A 163 1.82 -16.98 -17.37
N TYR A 164 2.48 -17.89 -16.65
CA TYR A 164 1.86 -18.66 -15.58
C TYR A 164 1.39 -17.78 -14.42
N PHE A 165 2.26 -16.89 -13.93
CA PHE A 165 1.94 -16.01 -12.83
C PHE A 165 0.92 -14.94 -13.22
N ASP A 166 0.93 -14.47 -14.46
CA ASP A 166 -0.01 -13.49 -14.99
C ASP A 166 -1.48 -13.89 -14.71
N GLY A 167 -1.85 -15.12 -14.98
CA GLY A 167 -3.20 -15.64 -14.70
C GLY A 167 -3.54 -15.70 -13.22
N LEU A 168 -2.61 -16.19 -12.39
CA LEU A 168 -2.81 -16.32 -10.94
C LEU A 168 -2.95 -14.97 -10.24
N LEU A 169 -2.11 -13.99 -10.62
CA LEU A 169 -2.15 -12.66 -10.01
C LEU A 169 -3.41 -11.90 -10.41
N LEU A 170 -3.88 -12.07 -11.64
CA LEU A 170 -5.14 -11.49 -12.10
C LEU A 170 -6.33 -12.06 -11.31
N GLU A 171 -6.39 -13.38 -11.09
CA GLU A 171 -7.42 -14.02 -10.27
C GLU A 171 -7.40 -13.54 -8.82
N ALA A 172 -6.22 -13.34 -8.25
CA ALA A 172 -6.09 -12.74 -6.93
C ALA A 172 -6.65 -11.29 -6.89
N CYS A 173 -6.43 -10.50 -7.93
CA CYS A 173 -7.04 -9.16 -8.05
C CYS A 173 -8.58 -9.23 -8.12
N HIS A 174 -9.15 -10.18 -8.88
CA HIS A 174 -10.61 -10.39 -8.91
C HIS A 174 -11.15 -10.72 -7.51
N THR A 175 -10.46 -11.60 -6.77
CA THR A 175 -10.83 -11.93 -5.40
C THR A 175 -10.82 -10.71 -4.49
N VAL A 176 -9.83 -9.83 -4.62
CA VAL A 176 -9.79 -8.56 -3.86
C VAL A 176 -10.98 -7.67 -4.21
N VAL A 177 -11.31 -7.51 -5.50
CA VAL A 177 -12.48 -6.70 -5.92
C VAL A 177 -13.77 -7.26 -5.35
N ASP A 178 -13.92 -8.58 -5.32
CA ASP A 178 -15.12 -9.27 -4.81
C ASP A 178 -15.36 -9.04 -3.31
N LEU A 179 -14.31 -8.71 -2.54
CA LEU A 179 -14.46 -8.37 -1.11
C LEU A 179 -15.21 -7.04 -0.88
N TYR A 180 -15.25 -6.15 -1.86
CA TYR A 180 -15.83 -4.81 -1.75
C TYR A 180 -17.24 -4.74 -2.34
N GLN A 181 -17.86 -5.85 -2.66
CA GLN A 181 -19.21 -5.98 -3.23
C GLN A 181 -20.16 -6.73 -2.30
#